data_5fd8a0966539845d85b2e0b18494c00d
#
_entry.id   5fd8a0966539845d85b2e0b18494c00d
#
_cell.length_a   1.000
_cell.length_b   1.000
_cell.length_c   1.000
_cell.angle_alpha   90.00
_cell.angle_beta   90.00
_cell.angle_gamma   90.00
#
_symmetry.space_group_name_H-M   'P 1'
#
loop_
_entity.id
_entity.type
_entity.pdbx_description
1 polymer ?
#
loop_
_entity_poly.entity_id
_entity_poly.type
_entity_poly.pdbx_seq_one_letter_code
_entity_poly.pdbx_strand_id
1 'polypeptide(L)'
;MTAIAIDELAERLGEVAIVDVRTAEEFDGSGGKPCDPRQGHIPGAKNLDIYRLMDLEPQAAVAELGVEPGTEIVAYCHSGGRSAMATQILRALGYDARNYEGSWHEWSRHDDLPVER
;
A
#
# COMPACT_ATOMS: atom_id res chain seq x y z
N MET A 1 3.58 -7.89 15.40
CA MET A 1 4.32 -6.81 14.72
C MET A 1 3.49 -6.23 13.61
N THR A 2 3.61 -4.92 13.41
CA THR A 2 2.80 -4.20 12.42
C THR A 2 3.57 -3.84 11.15
N ALA A 3 4.87 -4.11 11.10
CA ALA A 3 5.72 -3.80 9.96
C ALA A 3 6.05 -5.05 9.17
N ILE A 4 6.30 -4.87 7.89
CA ILE A 4 6.79 -5.93 7.00
C ILE A 4 8.01 -5.40 6.25
N ALA A 5 9.03 -6.23 6.10
CA ALA A 5 10.25 -5.88 5.38
C ALA A 5 10.08 -6.12 3.87
N ILE A 6 10.92 -5.45 3.08
CA ILE A 6 10.87 -5.54 1.62
C ILE A 6 11.04 -6.98 1.11
N ASP A 7 11.93 -7.75 1.74
CA ASP A 7 12.21 -9.12 1.29
C ASP A 7 10.99 -10.01 1.48
N GLU A 8 10.34 -9.91 2.63
CA GLU A 8 9.12 -10.68 2.89
C GLU A 8 8.01 -10.29 1.91
N LEU A 9 7.82 -9.00 1.68
CA LEU A 9 6.77 -8.52 0.78
C LEU A 9 7.04 -9.00 -0.66
N ALA A 10 8.29 -8.89 -1.12
CA ALA A 10 8.66 -9.31 -2.46
C ALA A 10 8.39 -10.81 -2.69
N GLU A 11 8.65 -11.64 -1.69
CA GLU A 11 8.39 -13.07 -1.77
C GLU A 11 6.90 -13.41 -1.82
N ARG A 12 6.06 -12.51 -1.32
CA ARG A 12 4.62 -12.77 -1.18
C ARG A 12 3.77 -12.04 -2.19
N LEU A 13 4.36 -11.49 -3.24
CA LEU A 13 3.59 -10.87 -4.32
C LEU A 13 2.62 -11.89 -4.93
N GLY A 14 1.36 -11.47 -5.09
CA GLY A 14 0.29 -12.34 -5.57
C GLY A 14 -0.37 -13.19 -4.49
N GLU A 15 0.19 -13.20 -3.26
CA GLU A 15 -0.33 -14.01 -2.16
C GLU A 15 -0.92 -13.18 -1.04
N VAL A 16 -0.50 -11.91 -0.92
CA VAL A 16 -0.97 -11.00 0.13
C VAL A 16 -1.68 -9.81 -0.52
N ALA A 17 -2.75 -9.35 0.11
CA ALA A 17 -3.43 -8.14 -0.34
C ALA A 17 -2.54 -6.92 -0.05
N ILE A 18 -2.45 -5.99 -1.01
CA ILE A 18 -1.61 -4.79 -0.89
C ILE A 18 -2.47 -3.58 -1.24
N VAL A 19 -2.42 -2.55 -0.41
CA VAL A 19 -3.08 -1.28 -0.70
C VAL A 19 -2.06 -0.15 -0.73
N ASP A 20 -2.09 0.60 -1.82
CA ASP A 20 -1.28 1.81 -2.01
C ASP A 20 -2.16 2.99 -1.60
N VAL A 21 -1.76 3.68 -0.53
CA VAL A 21 -2.57 4.79 0.00
C VAL A 21 -2.08 6.15 -0.47
N ARG A 22 -1.29 6.17 -1.55
CA ARG A 22 -0.87 7.40 -2.20
C ARG A 22 -1.99 7.93 -3.09
N THR A 23 -1.74 9.07 -3.74
CA THR A 23 -2.69 9.62 -4.73
C THR A 23 -2.75 8.72 -5.97
N ALA A 24 -3.82 8.87 -6.74
CA ALA A 24 -3.98 8.13 -7.99
C ALA A 24 -2.84 8.42 -8.97
N GLU A 25 -2.36 9.66 -9.00
CA GLU A 25 -1.25 10.08 -9.89
C GLU A 25 0.08 9.46 -9.47
N GLU A 26 0.32 9.34 -8.18
CA GLU A 26 1.51 8.61 -7.70
C GLU A 26 1.42 7.15 -8.11
N PHE A 27 0.24 6.55 -7.94
CA PHE A 27 -0.01 5.14 -8.21
C PHE A 27 0.20 4.80 -9.70
N ASP A 28 -0.33 5.62 -10.61
CA ASP A 28 -0.22 5.35 -12.04
C ASP A 28 1.10 5.84 -12.65
N GLY A 29 1.92 6.52 -11.88
CA GLY A 29 3.23 6.98 -12.29
C GLY A 29 3.23 8.34 -12.98
N SER A 30 2.07 8.99 -13.12
CA SER A 30 2.00 10.29 -13.80
C SER A 30 2.40 11.47 -12.90
N GLY A 31 2.34 11.30 -11.56
CA GLY A 31 2.59 12.38 -10.63
C GLY A 31 3.41 11.97 -9.41
N GLY A 32 4.30 11.01 -9.56
CA GLY A 32 5.15 10.57 -8.46
C GLY A 32 6.28 11.54 -8.13
N LYS A 33 7.00 11.24 -7.05
CA LYS A 33 8.12 12.08 -6.61
C LYS A 33 9.27 12.01 -7.62
N PRO A 34 9.81 13.15 -8.07
CA PRO A 34 10.90 13.13 -9.05
C PRO A 34 12.17 12.45 -8.55
N CYS A 35 12.36 12.36 -7.24
CA CYS A 35 13.54 11.72 -6.67
C CYS A 35 13.53 10.20 -6.79
N ASP A 36 12.37 9.60 -7.09
CA ASP A 36 12.29 8.14 -7.22
C ASP A 36 12.72 7.71 -8.63
N PRO A 37 13.64 6.72 -8.72
CA PRO A 37 14.18 6.32 -10.02
C PRO A 37 13.17 5.62 -10.92
N ARG A 38 12.10 5.04 -10.35
CA ARG A 38 11.03 4.41 -11.12
C ARG A 38 9.69 4.88 -10.60
N GLN A 39 8.71 4.99 -11.50
CA GLN A 39 7.38 5.47 -11.18
C GLN A 39 6.36 4.34 -11.40
N GLY A 40 5.25 4.40 -10.67
CA GLY A 40 4.21 3.38 -10.72
C GLY A 40 3.91 2.83 -9.34
N HIS A 41 3.62 1.52 -9.26
CA HIS A 41 3.22 0.90 -7.99
C HIS A 41 3.69 -0.56 -7.92
N ILE A 42 3.60 -1.12 -6.72
CA ILE A 42 3.91 -2.53 -6.47
C ILE A 42 2.85 -3.38 -7.18
N PRO A 43 3.27 -4.41 -7.95
CA PRO A 43 2.31 -5.25 -8.68
C PRO A 43 1.25 -5.86 -7.76
N GLY A 44 0.00 -5.80 -8.21
CA GLY A 44 -1.14 -6.32 -7.46
C GLY A 44 -1.73 -5.39 -6.44
N ALA A 45 -1.12 -4.23 -6.19
CA ALA A 45 -1.64 -3.27 -5.24
C ALA A 45 -2.91 -2.62 -5.76
N LYS A 46 -3.86 -2.38 -4.85
CA LYS A 46 -5.01 -1.52 -5.11
C LYS A 46 -4.70 -0.12 -4.62
N ASN A 47 -5.19 0.89 -5.33
CA ASN A 47 -5.05 2.27 -4.89
C ASN A 47 -6.27 2.71 -4.09
N LEU A 48 -6.04 3.16 -2.87
CA LEU A 48 -7.06 3.80 -2.05
C LEU A 48 -6.37 4.92 -1.27
N ASP A 49 -6.46 6.14 -1.79
CA ASP A 49 -5.85 7.34 -1.20
C ASP A 49 -6.20 7.43 0.29
N ILE A 50 -5.21 7.76 1.12
CA ILE A 50 -5.41 7.84 2.57
C ILE A 50 -6.56 8.77 2.97
N TYR A 51 -6.72 9.90 2.27
CA TYR A 51 -7.79 10.84 2.60
C TYR A 51 -9.16 10.26 2.28
N ARG A 52 -9.25 9.50 1.19
CA ARG A 52 -10.50 8.81 0.87
C ARG A 52 -10.78 7.72 1.89
N LEU A 53 -9.78 6.94 2.28
CA LEU A 53 -9.94 5.90 3.30
C LEU A 53 -10.45 6.50 4.61
N MET A 54 -9.94 7.66 5.00
CA MET A 54 -10.37 8.34 6.23
C MET A 54 -11.83 8.80 6.18
N ASP A 55 -12.34 9.12 4.99
CA ASP A 55 -13.68 9.65 4.80
C ASP A 55 -14.74 8.56 4.59
N LEU A 56 -14.34 7.35 4.20
CA LEU A 56 -15.29 6.29 3.88
C LEU A 56 -15.90 5.69 5.14
N GLU A 57 -17.20 5.39 5.06
CA GLU A 57 -17.84 4.55 6.06
C GLU A 57 -17.22 3.16 6.04
N PRO A 58 -17.19 2.43 7.18
CA PRO A 58 -16.54 1.13 7.24
C PRO A 58 -16.94 0.15 6.16
N GLN A 59 -18.24 0.05 5.86
CA GLN A 59 -18.72 -0.88 4.83
C GLN A 59 -18.23 -0.49 3.44
N ALA A 60 -18.18 0.80 3.14
CA ALA A 60 -17.70 1.30 1.86
C ALA A 60 -16.20 1.04 1.71
N ALA A 61 -15.43 1.23 2.78
CA ALA A 61 -14.00 0.97 2.77
C ALA A 61 -13.72 -0.51 2.49
N VAL A 62 -14.42 -1.41 3.14
CA VAL A 62 -14.29 -2.84 2.91
C VAL A 62 -14.59 -3.20 1.45
N ALA A 63 -15.65 -2.61 0.89
CA ALA A 63 -16.02 -2.84 -0.50
C ALA A 63 -14.93 -2.38 -1.47
N GLU A 64 -14.32 -1.22 -1.23
CA GLU A 64 -13.27 -0.69 -2.10
C GLU A 64 -11.97 -1.47 -1.97
N LEU A 65 -11.66 -1.99 -0.79
CA LEU A 65 -10.47 -2.82 -0.59
C LEU A 65 -10.58 -4.18 -1.29
N GLY A 66 -11.80 -4.67 -1.46
CA GLY A 66 -12.05 -5.89 -2.21
C GLY A 66 -11.69 -7.19 -1.49
N VAL A 67 -11.30 -7.10 -0.22
CA VAL A 67 -11.02 -8.27 0.62
C VAL A 67 -11.72 -8.09 1.96
N GLU A 68 -12.09 -9.20 2.59
CA GLU A 68 -12.88 -9.16 3.82
C GLU A 68 -12.03 -8.91 5.06
N PRO A 69 -12.59 -8.29 6.11
CA PRO A 69 -11.90 -8.21 7.39
C PRO A 69 -11.43 -9.57 7.87
N GLY A 70 -10.31 -9.60 8.57
CA GLY A 70 -9.63 -10.83 8.94
C GLY A 70 -8.53 -11.21 7.97
N THR A 71 -8.58 -10.70 6.73
CA THR A 71 -7.54 -10.92 5.73
C THR A 71 -6.28 -10.14 6.09
N GLU A 72 -5.12 -10.72 5.83
CA GLU A 72 -3.85 -10.00 5.94
C GLU A 72 -3.75 -8.99 4.80
N ILE A 73 -3.41 -7.74 5.13
CA ILE A 73 -3.26 -6.68 4.15
C ILE A 73 -2.03 -5.83 4.47
N VAL A 74 -1.28 -5.47 3.45
CA VAL A 74 -0.10 -4.62 3.58
C VAL A 74 -0.42 -3.26 2.99
N ALA A 75 -0.15 -2.20 3.76
CA ALA A 75 -0.31 -0.83 3.30
C ALA A 75 1.06 -0.22 3.05
N TYR A 76 1.17 0.59 2.00
CA TYR A 76 2.37 1.38 1.75
C TYR A 76 2.00 2.73 1.17
N CYS A 77 2.96 3.65 1.24
CA CYS A 77 2.84 4.97 0.62
C CYS A 77 4.18 5.36 -0.01
N HIS A 78 4.64 6.59 0.14
CA HIS A 78 5.97 6.97 -0.38
C HIS A 78 7.09 6.65 0.62
N SER A 79 6.90 7.02 1.89
CA SER A 79 7.95 6.89 2.92
C SER A 79 7.44 6.36 4.26
N GLY A 80 6.22 5.81 4.29
CA GLY A 80 5.70 5.10 5.46
C GLY A 80 4.77 5.87 6.38
N GLY A 81 4.68 7.19 6.25
CA GLY A 81 3.87 8.02 7.16
C GLY A 81 2.36 7.86 6.94
N ARG A 82 1.92 8.03 5.70
CA ARG A 82 0.50 7.85 5.35
C ARG A 82 0.07 6.41 5.59
N SER A 83 0.93 5.45 5.26
CA SER A 83 0.60 4.04 5.41
C SER A 83 0.63 3.59 6.87
N ALA A 84 1.38 4.26 7.75
CA ALA A 84 1.29 4.00 9.19
C ALA A 84 -0.11 4.31 9.71
N MET A 85 -0.67 5.46 9.30
CA MET A 85 -2.04 5.83 9.64
C MET A 85 -3.04 4.86 9.02
N ALA A 86 -2.86 4.50 7.74
CA ALA A 86 -3.74 3.56 7.06
C ALA A 86 -3.76 2.20 7.77
N THR A 87 -2.59 1.74 8.23
CA THR A 87 -2.50 0.47 8.97
C THR A 87 -3.37 0.48 10.21
N GLN A 88 -3.37 1.61 10.96
CA GLN A 88 -4.21 1.73 12.14
C GLN A 88 -5.70 1.70 11.79
N ILE A 89 -6.09 2.39 10.73
CA ILE A 89 -7.49 2.40 10.26
C ILE A 89 -7.91 0.99 9.86
N LEU A 90 -7.06 0.31 9.09
CA LEU A 90 -7.36 -1.03 8.61
C LEU A 90 -7.50 -2.02 9.77
N ARG A 91 -6.65 -1.89 10.79
CA ARG A 91 -6.76 -2.73 11.99
C ARG A 91 -8.07 -2.46 12.74
N ALA A 92 -8.48 -1.21 12.81
CA ALA A 92 -9.76 -0.86 13.43
C ALA A 92 -10.94 -1.44 12.65
N LEU A 93 -10.78 -1.64 11.34
CA LEU A 93 -11.79 -2.29 10.50
C LEU A 93 -11.76 -3.82 10.59
N GLY A 94 -10.81 -4.39 11.30
CA GLY A 94 -10.73 -5.82 11.53
C GLY A 94 -9.73 -6.58 10.67
N TYR A 95 -8.93 -5.88 9.85
CA TYR A 95 -7.91 -6.52 9.04
C TYR A 95 -6.65 -6.85 9.85
N ASP A 96 -5.94 -7.89 9.42
CA ASP A 96 -4.59 -8.17 9.89
C ASP A 96 -3.64 -7.30 9.07
N ALA A 97 -3.49 -6.03 9.47
CA ALA A 97 -2.81 -5.02 8.68
C ALA A 97 -1.36 -4.83 9.12
N ARG A 98 -0.48 -4.73 8.15
CA ARG A 98 0.94 -4.48 8.36
C ARG A 98 1.38 -3.30 7.50
N ASN A 99 2.31 -2.50 8.01
CA ASN A 99 2.86 -1.34 7.29
C ASN A 99 4.18 -1.73 6.62
N TYR A 100 4.25 -1.56 5.29
CA TYR A 100 5.53 -1.61 4.60
C TYR A 100 6.16 -0.22 4.69
N GLU A 101 6.97 0.00 5.72
CA GLU A 101 7.51 1.32 6.04
C GLU A 101 8.47 1.84 4.98
N GLY A 102 9.24 0.97 4.34
CA GLY A 102 10.14 1.37 3.25
C GLY A 102 9.40 2.01 2.09
N SER A 103 8.20 1.54 1.82
CA SER A 103 7.27 2.10 0.87
C SER A 103 7.87 2.27 -0.53
N TRP A 104 7.28 3.13 -1.36
CA TRP A 104 7.74 3.30 -2.75
C TRP A 104 9.17 3.83 -2.82
N HIS A 105 9.55 4.66 -1.85
CA HIS A 105 10.93 5.16 -1.77
C HIS A 105 11.95 4.02 -1.80
N GLU A 106 11.72 2.98 -1.03
CA GLU A 106 12.60 1.82 -1.01
C GLU A 106 12.39 0.92 -2.23
N TRP A 107 11.13 0.56 -2.51
CA TRP A 107 10.80 -0.38 -3.59
C TRP A 107 11.35 0.09 -4.93
N SER A 108 11.18 1.37 -5.26
CA SER A 108 11.58 1.94 -6.54
C SER A 108 13.10 1.90 -6.77
N ARG A 109 13.87 1.78 -5.68
CA ARG A 109 15.34 1.75 -5.74
C ARG A 109 15.92 0.35 -5.86
N HIS A 110 15.09 -0.68 -5.78
CA HIS A 110 15.50 -2.07 -5.98
C HIS A 110 15.18 -2.48 -7.42
N ASP A 111 16.18 -2.39 -8.29
CA ASP A 111 16.02 -2.61 -9.74
C ASP A 111 15.56 -4.01 -10.09
N ASP A 112 15.81 -4.98 -9.21
CA ASP A 112 15.41 -6.37 -9.39
C ASP A 112 13.96 -6.65 -9.08
N LEU A 113 13.23 -5.67 -8.50
CA LEU A 113 11.84 -5.84 -8.13
C LEU A 113 10.91 -5.30 -9.22
N PRO A 114 9.76 -5.96 -9.45
CA PRO A 114 8.83 -5.55 -10.50
C PRO A 114 8.07 -4.29 -10.15
N VAL A 115 7.62 -3.58 -11.18
CA VAL A 115 6.84 -2.35 -11.07
C VAL A 115 5.72 -2.40 -12.10
N GLU A 116 4.53 -1.92 -11.72
CA GLU A 116 3.40 -1.71 -12.63
C GLU A 116 3.05 -0.22 -12.71
N ARG A 117 2.38 0.15 -13.79
CA ARG A 117 1.91 1.54 -13.96
C ARG A 117 0.46 1.57 -14.37
#